data_acb72c6252ef8f9d0500af2cd9b88ebd
#
_entry.id   acb72c6252ef8f9d0500af2cd9b88ebd
#
_cell.length_a   1.000
_cell.length_b   1.000
_cell.length_c   1.000
_cell.angle_alpha   90.00
_cell.angle_beta   90.00
_cell.angle_gamma   90.00
#
_symmetry.space_group_name_H-M   'P 1'
#
loop_
_entity.id
_entity.type
_entity.pdbx_description
1 polymer ?
#
loop_
_entity_poly.entity_id
_entity_poly.type
_entity_poly.pdbx_seq_one_letter_code
_entity_poly.pdbx_strand_id
1 'polypeptide(L)'
;AVGAESGITETFVKDNNLVDLTDVLDMTVPGEEVTVGDKILPGFVENTITNPYGDGKTYLMPMFYGPCGLFYNAGLFEEKGWDVPTTWDEMWALGDKAKEEGIALFTYPTTGYFDAFFYALMHETMGDDFSKALTYEDGIWDTEGAKQAFDIVAKLATYTEKTTPANANDNDFRKNQQLVLDNKALFMPNGNWVIGEMEDAPKADGFEWGFTALPAVKEGGERASYTFFEQIWMPAEAKEQDLGKEFIAYLYSDEAAKIFFDKGGAVQPIEGMSDMITDDNTKLYYSIYDTGAVAVMDAFAATEPIEGLTTRSTFFDPVNSLVTGDKTEQDWIDQIKADSAKFHEALK
;
A
#
# COMPACT_ATOMS: atom_id res chain seq x y z
N ALA A 1 15.54 -3.50 -20.91
CA ALA A 1 14.10 -3.36 -20.80
C ALA A 1 13.79 -2.90 -19.38
N VAL A 2 12.98 -1.89 -19.28
CA VAL A 2 12.46 -1.38 -18.02
C VAL A 2 11.01 -1.86 -17.98
N GLY A 3 10.64 -2.61 -16.98
CA GLY A 3 9.28 -3.09 -16.80
C GLY A 3 8.77 -2.69 -15.41
N ALA A 4 7.60 -2.11 -15.39
CA ALA A 4 6.89 -1.77 -14.15
C ALA A 4 5.53 -2.49 -14.06
N GLU A 5 5.21 -3.35 -15.02
CA GLU A 5 3.95 -4.09 -15.00
C GLU A 5 4.11 -5.38 -14.20
N SER A 6 3.39 -5.48 -13.09
CA SER A 6 3.44 -6.60 -12.15
C SER A 6 3.30 -7.97 -12.83
N GLY A 7 2.35 -8.15 -13.73
CA GLY A 7 2.14 -9.44 -14.40
C GLY A 7 3.32 -9.89 -15.29
N ILE A 8 4.05 -8.95 -15.90
CA ILE A 8 5.26 -9.25 -16.67
C ILE A 8 6.41 -9.59 -15.72
N THR A 9 6.57 -8.83 -14.64
CA THR A 9 7.58 -9.07 -13.61
C THR A 9 7.45 -10.47 -13.02
N GLU A 10 6.25 -10.88 -12.64
CA GLU A 10 5.97 -12.22 -12.11
C GLU A 10 6.42 -13.33 -13.07
N THR A 11 6.18 -13.17 -14.37
CA THR A 11 6.62 -14.14 -15.39
C THR A 11 8.15 -14.24 -15.44
N PHE A 12 8.87 -13.12 -15.44
CA PHE A 12 10.33 -13.12 -15.44
C PHE A 12 10.93 -13.70 -14.16
N VAL A 13 10.31 -13.41 -13.00
CA VAL A 13 10.70 -14.02 -11.72
C VAL A 13 10.49 -15.52 -11.76
N LYS A 14 9.31 -15.98 -12.16
CA LYS A 14 8.97 -17.41 -12.25
C LYS A 14 9.89 -18.18 -13.17
N ASP A 15 10.24 -17.60 -14.31
CA ASP A 15 11.11 -18.22 -15.32
C ASP A 15 12.59 -18.10 -14.96
N ASN A 16 12.93 -17.49 -13.81
CA ASN A 16 14.30 -17.20 -13.39
C ASN A 16 15.10 -16.44 -14.46
N ASN A 17 14.46 -15.46 -15.09
CA ASN A 17 14.97 -14.75 -16.26
C ASN A 17 15.32 -13.28 -15.98
N LEU A 18 15.88 -13.02 -14.80
CA LEU A 18 16.34 -11.70 -14.37
C LEU A 18 17.86 -11.64 -14.22
N VAL A 19 18.44 -10.50 -14.54
CA VAL A 19 19.86 -10.22 -14.27
C VAL A 19 20.02 -9.88 -12.79
N ASP A 20 21.05 -10.43 -12.16
CA ASP A 20 21.51 -9.99 -10.84
C ASP A 20 22.04 -8.55 -10.93
N LEU A 21 21.39 -7.65 -10.22
CA LEU A 21 21.70 -6.21 -10.18
C LEU A 21 22.38 -5.78 -8.87
N THR A 22 22.80 -6.74 -8.04
CA THR A 22 23.42 -6.45 -6.73
C THR A 22 24.62 -5.54 -6.85
N ASP A 23 25.44 -5.74 -7.88
CA ASP A 23 26.63 -4.93 -8.15
C ASP A 23 26.33 -3.47 -8.55
N VAL A 24 25.10 -3.19 -9.01
CA VAL A 24 24.64 -1.81 -9.27
C VAL A 24 24.60 -0.98 -8.00
N LEU A 25 24.32 -1.60 -6.86
CA LEU A 25 24.30 -0.92 -5.55
C LEU A 25 25.67 -0.33 -5.19
N ASP A 26 26.75 -0.97 -5.58
CA ASP A 26 28.13 -0.53 -5.34
C ASP A 26 28.63 0.47 -6.41
N MET A 27 27.87 0.68 -7.49
CA MET A 27 28.26 1.64 -8.54
C MET A 27 28.09 3.06 -8.05
N THR A 28 29.06 3.91 -8.37
CA THR A 28 28.95 5.36 -8.15
C THR A 28 27.86 5.93 -9.07
N VAL A 29 26.97 6.73 -8.52
CA VAL A 29 25.95 7.45 -9.29
C VAL A 29 26.64 8.42 -10.25
N PRO A 30 26.37 8.36 -11.58
CA PRO A 30 27.02 9.22 -12.56
C PRO A 30 26.87 10.71 -12.22
N GLY A 31 28.02 11.39 -12.07
CA GLY A 31 28.07 12.81 -11.73
C GLY A 31 28.03 13.14 -10.24
N GLU A 32 28.00 12.15 -9.37
CA GLU A 32 27.93 12.29 -7.91
C GLU A 32 29.05 11.53 -7.21
N GLU A 33 29.25 11.75 -5.89
CA GLU A 33 30.27 11.07 -5.08
C GLU A 33 29.68 10.01 -4.14
N VAL A 34 28.48 9.51 -4.45
CA VAL A 34 27.75 8.54 -3.65
C VAL A 34 27.46 7.27 -4.46
N THR A 35 27.36 6.12 -3.80
CA THR A 35 26.93 4.88 -4.47
C THR A 35 25.41 4.84 -4.60
N VAL A 36 24.91 4.01 -5.54
CA VAL A 36 23.47 3.81 -5.71
C VAL A 36 22.85 3.29 -4.41
N GLY A 37 23.50 2.30 -3.78
CA GLY A 37 23.01 1.71 -2.55
C GLY A 37 22.94 2.69 -1.38
N ASP A 38 23.97 3.54 -1.21
CA ASP A 38 24.01 4.55 -0.16
C ASP A 38 22.96 5.67 -0.38
N LYS A 39 22.52 5.86 -1.62
CA LYS A 39 21.54 6.88 -1.97
C LYS A 39 20.09 6.40 -1.81
N ILE A 40 19.83 5.11 -1.94
CA ILE A 40 18.50 4.54 -1.75
C ILE A 40 18.11 4.58 -0.26
N LEU A 41 16.87 4.97 0.02
CA LEU A 41 16.35 5.01 1.39
C LEU A 41 16.37 3.61 2.04
N PRO A 42 16.63 3.53 3.36
CA PRO A 42 16.64 2.26 4.08
C PRO A 42 15.34 1.46 3.89
N GLY A 43 15.45 0.13 3.81
CA GLY A 43 14.32 -0.79 3.68
C GLY A 43 13.84 -1.03 2.25
N PHE A 44 14.24 -0.20 1.28
CA PHE A 44 13.81 -0.37 -0.11
C PHE A 44 14.57 -1.43 -0.90
N VAL A 45 15.74 -1.86 -0.46
CA VAL A 45 16.56 -2.86 -1.16
C VAL A 45 16.50 -4.23 -0.51
N GLU A 46 16.44 -4.29 0.82
CA GLU A 46 16.50 -5.54 1.58
C GLU A 46 15.10 -6.08 1.92
N ASN A 47 14.28 -6.35 0.92
CA ASN A 47 12.92 -6.87 1.10
C ASN A 47 12.61 -8.01 0.12
N THR A 48 11.50 -8.69 0.34
CA THR A 48 11.08 -9.85 -0.46
C THR A 48 10.75 -9.51 -1.91
N ILE A 49 10.40 -8.26 -2.20
CA ILE A 49 10.09 -7.80 -3.55
C ILE A 49 11.38 -7.65 -4.36
N THR A 50 12.39 -6.98 -3.79
CA THR A 50 13.67 -6.75 -4.49
C THR A 50 14.51 -8.01 -4.62
N ASN A 51 14.32 -8.96 -3.71
CA ASN A 51 14.97 -10.28 -3.69
C ASN A 51 13.93 -11.41 -3.80
N PRO A 52 13.32 -11.61 -4.98
CA PRO A 52 12.22 -12.57 -5.14
C PRO A 52 12.64 -14.03 -5.02
N TYR A 53 13.95 -14.33 -5.08
CA TYR A 53 14.47 -15.70 -4.96
C TYR A 53 14.99 -16.06 -3.56
N GLY A 54 15.03 -15.12 -2.63
CA GLY A 54 15.49 -15.36 -1.26
C GLY A 54 16.97 -15.70 -1.14
N ASP A 55 17.78 -15.38 -2.16
CA ASP A 55 19.22 -15.72 -2.24
C ASP A 55 20.15 -14.58 -1.78
N GLY A 56 19.57 -13.49 -1.25
CA GLY A 56 20.29 -12.31 -0.74
C GLY A 56 20.77 -11.36 -1.84
N LYS A 57 20.29 -11.51 -3.07
CA LYS A 57 20.65 -10.67 -4.20
C LYS A 57 19.51 -9.76 -4.61
N THR A 58 19.83 -8.67 -5.30
CA THR A 58 18.87 -7.70 -5.80
C THR A 58 18.64 -7.92 -7.29
N TYR A 59 17.39 -8.18 -7.67
CA TYR A 59 16.97 -8.37 -9.07
C TYR A 59 15.99 -7.31 -9.53
N LEU A 60 15.20 -6.80 -8.62
CA LEU A 60 14.18 -5.78 -8.85
C LEU A 60 14.56 -4.53 -8.03
N MET A 61 15.15 -3.52 -8.69
CA MET A 61 15.57 -2.32 -7.98
C MET A 61 14.41 -1.32 -7.80
N PRO A 62 14.27 -0.67 -6.64
CA PRO A 62 13.17 0.24 -6.37
C PRO A 62 13.33 1.52 -7.19
N MET A 63 12.33 1.88 -7.98
CA MET A 63 12.40 3.03 -8.88
C MET A 63 11.55 4.21 -8.43
N PHE A 64 10.28 3.99 -8.15
CA PHE A 64 9.35 5.00 -7.64
C PHE A 64 8.57 4.41 -6.49
N TYR A 65 8.15 5.24 -5.53
CA TYR A 65 7.32 4.77 -4.43
C TYR A 65 6.17 5.71 -4.15
N GLY A 66 5.14 5.16 -3.52
CA GLY A 66 3.97 5.92 -3.13
C GLY A 66 3.37 5.36 -1.84
N PRO A 67 3.12 6.23 -0.85
CA PRO A 67 2.39 5.83 0.34
C PRO A 67 0.93 5.58 -0.01
N CYS A 68 0.37 4.51 0.55
CA CYS A 68 -1.06 4.26 0.63
C CYS A 68 -1.52 4.55 2.06
N GLY A 69 -2.70 5.12 2.19
CA GLY A 69 -3.24 5.47 3.50
C GLY A 69 -4.68 5.91 3.42
N LEU A 70 -5.13 6.65 4.39
CA LEU A 70 -6.50 7.12 4.49
C LEU A 70 -6.62 8.55 3.98
N PHE A 71 -7.38 8.72 2.91
CA PHE A 71 -7.76 10.02 2.36
C PHE A 71 -9.05 10.51 3.00
N TYR A 72 -9.13 11.81 3.27
CA TYR A 72 -10.28 12.46 3.88
C TYR A 72 -10.42 13.92 3.40
N ASN A 73 -11.52 14.57 3.75
CA ASN A 73 -11.70 16.01 3.49
C ASN A 73 -11.19 16.82 4.70
N ALA A 74 -9.98 17.39 4.59
CA ALA A 74 -9.39 18.23 5.65
C ALA A 74 -10.23 19.48 5.94
N GLY A 75 -10.84 20.11 4.93
CA GLY A 75 -11.72 21.25 5.12
C GLY A 75 -12.96 20.93 5.95
N LEU A 76 -13.54 19.73 5.79
CA LEU A 76 -14.65 19.27 6.68
C LEU A 76 -14.18 19.13 8.12
N PHE A 77 -12.99 18.53 8.33
CA PHE A 77 -12.44 18.35 9.68
C PHE A 77 -12.19 19.69 10.37
N GLU A 78 -11.67 20.68 9.64
CA GLU A 78 -11.49 22.05 10.16
C GLU A 78 -12.85 22.69 10.49
N GLU A 79 -13.82 22.63 9.58
CA GLU A 79 -15.19 23.17 9.79
C GLU A 79 -15.84 22.60 11.05
N LYS A 80 -15.71 21.28 11.26
CA LYS A 80 -16.33 20.56 12.39
C LYS A 80 -15.51 20.63 13.67
N GLY A 81 -14.27 21.08 13.62
CA GLY A 81 -13.33 21.01 14.74
C GLY A 81 -13.03 19.56 15.15
N TRP A 82 -12.91 18.67 14.16
CA TRP A 82 -12.58 17.28 14.38
C TRP A 82 -11.07 17.07 14.21
N ASP A 83 -10.48 16.31 15.15
CA ASP A 83 -9.10 15.89 15.05
C ASP A 83 -9.01 14.63 14.16
N VAL A 84 -7.90 14.53 13.41
CA VAL A 84 -7.59 13.31 12.64
C VAL A 84 -7.18 12.21 13.62
N PRO A 85 -7.88 11.05 13.65
CA PRO A 85 -7.60 10.01 14.62
C PRO A 85 -6.20 9.41 14.42
N THR A 86 -5.48 9.25 15.52
CA THR A 86 -4.15 8.63 15.59
C THR A 86 -4.20 7.22 16.15
N THR A 87 -5.33 6.84 16.77
CA THR A 87 -5.59 5.50 17.30
C THR A 87 -6.95 4.97 16.82
N TRP A 88 -7.12 3.66 16.83
CA TRP A 88 -8.40 3.05 16.48
C TRP A 88 -9.52 3.43 17.47
N ASP A 89 -9.22 3.68 18.74
CA ASP A 89 -10.22 4.15 19.70
C ASP A 89 -10.72 5.55 19.33
N GLU A 90 -9.83 6.46 18.94
CA GLU A 90 -10.20 7.77 18.41
C GLU A 90 -11.00 7.66 17.10
N MET A 91 -10.61 6.71 16.22
CA MET A 91 -11.33 6.42 14.98
C MET A 91 -12.80 6.02 15.25
N TRP A 92 -13.02 5.14 16.22
CA TRP A 92 -14.38 4.75 16.59
C TRP A 92 -15.18 5.89 17.20
N ALA A 93 -14.56 6.67 18.08
CA ALA A 93 -15.21 7.84 18.68
C ALA A 93 -15.59 8.88 17.62
N LEU A 94 -14.74 9.09 16.61
CA LEU A 94 -15.06 9.96 15.49
C LEU A 94 -16.19 9.37 14.62
N GLY A 95 -16.19 8.06 14.39
CA GLY A 95 -17.24 7.37 13.66
C GLY A 95 -18.62 7.52 14.30
N ASP A 96 -18.69 7.45 15.61
CA ASP A 96 -19.93 7.69 16.34
C ASP A 96 -20.43 9.14 16.20
N LYS A 97 -19.53 10.12 16.30
CA LYS A 97 -19.87 11.54 16.06
C LYS A 97 -20.36 11.78 14.63
N ALA A 98 -19.64 11.23 13.63
CA ALA A 98 -20.02 11.39 12.23
C ALA A 98 -21.39 10.78 11.92
N LYS A 99 -21.69 9.64 12.53
CA LYS A 99 -22.98 8.95 12.39
C LYS A 99 -24.15 9.79 12.90
N GLU A 100 -23.97 10.57 13.96
CA GLU A 100 -24.99 11.52 14.47
C GLU A 100 -25.31 12.60 13.43
N GLU A 101 -24.36 12.93 12.56
CA GLU A 101 -24.52 13.89 11.46
C GLU A 101 -24.92 13.21 10.13
N GLY A 102 -25.13 11.89 10.12
CA GLY A 102 -25.49 11.14 8.92
C GLY A 102 -24.34 10.87 7.96
N ILE A 103 -23.10 10.97 8.45
CA ILE A 103 -21.88 10.72 7.67
C ILE A 103 -21.32 9.35 8.09
N ALA A 104 -21.00 8.49 7.11
CA ALA A 104 -20.32 7.23 7.38
C ALA A 104 -18.84 7.47 7.73
N LEU A 105 -18.25 6.62 8.56
CA LEU A 105 -16.82 6.72 8.86
C LEU A 105 -15.95 6.33 7.66
N PHE A 106 -16.39 5.34 6.87
CA PHE A 106 -15.52 4.68 5.93
C PHE A 106 -16.20 4.31 4.60
N THR A 107 -15.44 4.31 3.55
CA THR A 107 -15.75 3.70 2.26
C THR A 107 -14.46 3.16 1.65
N TYR A 108 -14.54 2.39 0.57
CA TYR A 108 -13.37 1.92 -0.19
C TYR A 108 -13.70 1.85 -1.69
N PRO A 109 -12.75 2.17 -2.58
CA PRO A 109 -12.99 2.14 -4.02
C PRO A 109 -13.40 0.77 -4.52
N THR A 110 -12.56 -0.23 -4.31
CA THR A 110 -12.81 -1.66 -4.54
C THR A 110 -12.21 -2.48 -3.41
N THR A 111 -12.53 -3.76 -3.34
CA THR A 111 -11.93 -4.68 -2.36
C THR A 111 -10.42 -4.85 -2.59
N GLY A 112 -9.92 -4.59 -3.81
CA GLY A 112 -8.49 -4.60 -4.09
C GLY A 112 -7.70 -3.57 -3.28
N TYR A 113 -8.31 -2.43 -2.92
CA TYR A 113 -7.65 -1.41 -2.08
C TYR A 113 -7.53 -1.82 -0.59
N PHE A 114 -8.15 -2.93 -0.20
CA PHE A 114 -7.89 -3.50 1.12
C PHE A 114 -6.52 -4.13 1.24
N ASP A 115 -5.84 -4.49 0.16
CA ASP A 115 -4.47 -4.98 0.21
C ASP A 115 -3.54 -3.93 0.85
N ALA A 116 -3.61 -2.70 0.36
CA ALA A 116 -2.84 -1.58 0.90
C ALA A 116 -3.17 -1.27 2.36
N PHE A 117 -4.44 -1.38 2.75
CA PHE A 117 -4.89 -1.19 4.11
C PHE A 117 -4.50 -2.36 5.03
N PHE A 118 -4.73 -3.59 4.58
CA PHE A 118 -4.65 -4.78 5.41
C PHE A 118 -3.21 -5.18 5.75
N TYR A 119 -2.26 -4.99 4.83
CA TYR A 119 -0.85 -5.25 5.13
C TYR A 119 -0.31 -4.31 6.21
N ALA A 120 -0.64 -3.03 6.14
CA ALA A 120 -0.26 -2.07 7.17
C ALA A 120 -0.90 -2.42 8.53
N LEU A 121 -2.19 -2.79 8.53
CA LEU A 121 -2.90 -3.22 9.73
C LEU A 121 -2.30 -4.49 10.33
N MET A 122 -2.01 -5.51 9.52
CA MET A 122 -1.36 -6.73 10.01
C MET A 122 0.02 -6.45 10.59
N HIS A 123 0.80 -5.57 9.98
CA HIS A 123 2.08 -5.16 10.51
C HIS A 123 1.93 -4.57 11.93
N GLU A 124 0.99 -3.64 12.12
CA GLU A 124 0.73 -3.01 13.42
C GLU A 124 0.23 -3.99 14.48
N THR A 125 -0.63 -4.94 14.09
CA THR A 125 -1.28 -5.86 15.04
C THR A 125 -0.44 -7.10 15.34
N MET A 126 0.28 -7.64 14.35
CA MET A 126 0.95 -8.93 14.44
C MET A 126 2.42 -8.83 14.82
N GLY A 127 3.08 -7.66 14.61
CA GLY A 127 4.48 -7.47 14.94
C GLY A 127 5.37 -8.57 14.34
N ASP A 128 6.14 -9.30 15.16
CA ASP A 128 7.05 -10.36 14.70
C ASP A 128 6.36 -11.52 13.98
N ASP A 129 5.06 -11.68 14.13
CA ASP A 129 4.28 -12.72 13.44
C ASP A 129 3.82 -12.28 12.03
N PHE A 130 4.01 -11.02 11.65
CA PHE A 130 3.61 -10.50 10.35
C PHE A 130 4.23 -11.28 9.19
N SER A 131 5.54 -11.53 9.22
CA SER A 131 6.23 -12.29 8.17
C SER A 131 5.71 -13.72 8.01
N LYS A 132 5.30 -14.36 9.11
CA LYS A 132 4.68 -15.69 9.09
C LYS A 132 3.29 -15.68 8.48
N ALA A 133 2.54 -14.61 8.71
CA ALA A 133 1.24 -14.43 8.07
C ALA A 133 1.36 -14.28 6.55
N LEU A 134 2.39 -13.57 6.09
CA LEU A 134 2.67 -13.41 4.65
C LEU A 134 3.02 -14.73 3.95
N THR A 135 3.53 -15.71 4.68
CA THR A 135 3.83 -17.08 4.18
C THR A 135 2.78 -18.10 4.59
N TYR A 136 1.63 -17.65 5.08
CA TYR A 136 0.47 -18.50 5.43
C TYR A 136 0.79 -19.61 6.43
N GLU A 137 1.68 -19.39 7.41
CA GLU A 137 2.09 -20.42 8.36
C GLU A 137 0.90 -20.99 9.14
N ASP A 138 0.98 -22.28 9.45
CA ASP A 138 -0.07 -22.99 10.18
C ASP A 138 -0.33 -22.35 11.55
N GLY A 139 -1.60 -22.10 11.86
CA GLY A 139 -2.03 -21.54 13.13
C GLY A 139 -1.81 -20.03 13.28
N ILE A 140 -1.19 -19.35 12.29
CA ILE A 140 -0.90 -17.92 12.36
C ILE A 140 -2.17 -17.08 12.55
N TRP A 141 -3.29 -17.50 11.98
CA TRP A 141 -4.58 -16.82 12.07
C TRP A 141 -5.32 -17.04 13.40
N ASP A 142 -4.74 -17.83 14.31
CA ASP A 142 -5.23 -18.03 15.68
C ASP A 142 -4.54 -17.13 16.71
N THR A 143 -3.54 -16.37 16.30
CA THR A 143 -2.79 -15.44 17.17
C THR A 143 -3.66 -14.25 17.60
N GLU A 144 -3.31 -13.63 18.72
CA GLU A 144 -4.01 -12.43 19.20
C GLU A 144 -3.88 -11.26 18.22
N GLY A 145 -2.71 -11.11 17.57
CA GLY A 145 -2.49 -10.07 16.56
C GLY A 145 -3.38 -10.24 15.33
N ALA A 146 -3.52 -11.47 14.82
CA ALA A 146 -4.42 -11.77 13.71
C ALA A 146 -5.88 -11.50 14.07
N LYS A 147 -6.33 -11.95 15.25
CA LYS A 147 -7.70 -11.66 15.73
C LYS A 147 -7.95 -10.17 15.83
N GLN A 148 -7.00 -9.40 16.35
CA GLN A 148 -7.12 -7.94 16.46
C GLN A 148 -7.27 -7.29 15.07
N ALA A 149 -6.54 -7.76 14.05
CA ALA A 149 -6.71 -7.28 12.68
C ALA A 149 -8.12 -7.57 12.16
N PHE A 150 -8.62 -8.78 12.39
CA PHE A 150 -9.97 -9.18 11.96
C PHE A 150 -11.06 -8.40 12.68
N ASP A 151 -10.96 -8.25 14.01
CA ASP A 151 -11.90 -7.46 14.83
C ASP A 151 -11.98 -6.00 14.31
N ILE A 152 -10.84 -5.39 13.97
CA ILE A 152 -10.79 -4.03 13.42
C ILE A 152 -11.52 -3.95 12.08
N VAL A 153 -11.24 -4.87 11.14
CA VAL A 153 -11.90 -4.88 9.82
C VAL A 153 -13.40 -5.15 9.95
N ALA A 154 -13.80 -6.13 10.77
CA ALA A 154 -15.20 -6.44 11.00
C ALA A 154 -15.95 -5.26 11.63
N LYS A 155 -15.34 -4.59 12.61
CA LYS A 155 -15.90 -3.37 13.20
C LYS A 155 -15.99 -2.24 12.17
N LEU A 156 -14.95 -2.02 11.37
CA LEU A 156 -14.92 -1.01 10.32
C LEU A 156 -16.04 -1.24 9.28
N ALA A 157 -16.32 -2.50 8.94
CA ALA A 157 -17.43 -2.86 8.06
C ALA A 157 -18.81 -2.34 8.59
N THR A 158 -18.98 -2.26 9.91
CA THR A 158 -20.22 -1.71 10.51
C THR A 158 -20.34 -0.20 10.36
N TYR A 159 -19.23 0.51 10.19
CA TYR A 159 -19.14 1.95 9.98
C TYR A 159 -19.01 2.35 8.51
N THR A 160 -18.94 1.37 7.61
CA THR A 160 -18.80 1.60 6.17
C THR A 160 -20.12 2.06 5.56
N GLU A 161 -20.04 3.00 4.62
CA GLU A 161 -21.20 3.49 3.88
C GLU A 161 -21.86 2.33 3.11
N LYS A 162 -23.19 2.22 3.20
CA LYS A 162 -23.94 1.00 2.82
C LYS A 162 -24.02 0.75 1.32
N THR A 163 -23.82 1.77 0.48
CA THR A 163 -23.76 1.59 -0.99
C THR A 163 -22.40 1.16 -1.50
N THR A 164 -21.35 1.23 -0.65
CA THR A 164 -19.98 0.89 -1.01
C THR A 164 -19.85 -0.49 -1.66
N PRO A 165 -20.39 -1.59 -1.11
CA PRO A 165 -20.25 -2.91 -1.73
C PRO A 165 -20.80 -3.01 -3.15
N ALA A 166 -21.92 -2.34 -3.42
CA ALA A 166 -22.56 -2.35 -4.73
C ALA A 166 -21.74 -1.66 -5.82
N ASN A 167 -20.90 -0.69 -5.43
CA ASN A 167 -20.05 0.09 -6.33
C ASN A 167 -18.58 -0.35 -6.29
N ALA A 168 -18.22 -1.31 -5.45
CA ALA A 168 -16.83 -1.77 -5.26
C ALA A 168 -16.36 -2.69 -6.41
N ASN A 169 -16.39 -2.15 -7.64
CA ASN A 169 -16.00 -2.86 -8.85
C ASN A 169 -15.30 -1.89 -9.84
N ASP A 170 -14.63 -2.44 -10.85
CA ASP A 170 -13.79 -1.70 -11.78
C ASP A 170 -14.54 -0.63 -12.60
N ASN A 171 -15.86 -0.73 -12.73
CA ASN A 171 -16.66 0.25 -13.48
C ASN A 171 -17.17 1.40 -12.60
N ASP A 172 -17.40 1.14 -11.33
CA ASP A 172 -18.14 2.03 -10.42
C ASP A 172 -17.31 2.55 -9.25
N PHE A 173 -16.06 2.12 -9.07
CA PHE A 173 -15.21 2.44 -7.92
C PHE A 173 -15.11 3.95 -7.64
N ARG A 174 -15.13 4.79 -8.68
CA ARG A 174 -15.12 6.25 -8.52
C ARG A 174 -16.37 6.80 -7.82
N LYS A 175 -17.49 6.06 -7.82
CA LYS A 175 -18.68 6.43 -7.03
C LYS A 175 -18.40 6.33 -5.53
N ASN A 176 -17.59 5.35 -5.12
CA ASN A 176 -17.17 5.21 -3.74
C ASN A 176 -16.16 6.30 -3.34
N GLN A 177 -15.22 6.65 -4.22
CA GLN A 177 -14.32 7.79 -4.00
C GLN A 177 -15.13 9.10 -3.87
N GLN A 178 -16.17 9.28 -4.67
CA GLN A 178 -17.06 10.44 -4.62
C GLN A 178 -17.74 10.62 -3.26
N LEU A 179 -17.98 9.55 -2.50
CA LEU A 179 -18.58 9.64 -1.16
C LEU A 179 -17.74 10.51 -0.20
N VAL A 180 -16.41 10.45 -0.31
CA VAL A 180 -15.52 11.32 0.48
C VAL A 180 -15.59 12.76 -0.01
N LEU A 181 -15.59 12.97 -1.33
CA LEU A 181 -15.67 14.31 -1.92
C LEU A 181 -17.00 15.00 -1.61
N ASP A 182 -18.08 14.23 -1.42
CA ASP A 182 -19.43 14.69 -1.08
C ASP A 182 -19.69 14.80 0.44
N ASN A 183 -18.70 14.52 1.30
CA ASN A 183 -18.85 14.43 2.74
C ASN A 183 -19.87 13.37 3.21
N LYS A 184 -20.05 12.29 2.45
CA LYS A 184 -20.90 11.15 2.82
C LYS A 184 -20.16 10.05 3.54
N ALA A 185 -18.84 9.98 3.36
CA ALA A 185 -17.92 9.16 4.13
C ALA A 185 -16.70 10.00 4.52
N LEU A 186 -16.12 9.73 5.70
CA LEU A 186 -14.96 10.46 6.18
C LEU A 186 -13.65 9.99 5.53
N PHE A 187 -13.42 8.68 5.51
CA PHE A 187 -12.16 8.10 5.06
C PHE A 187 -12.34 7.08 3.94
N MET A 188 -11.33 7.00 3.08
CA MET A 188 -11.14 5.89 2.13
C MET A 188 -9.66 5.49 2.05
N PRO A 189 -9.32 4.19 1.99
CA PRO A 189 -7.98 3.74 1.67
C PRO A 189 -7.68 4.01 0.21
N ASN A 190 -6.53 4.61 -0.08
CA ASN A 190 -6.12 4.89 -1.45
C ASN A 190 -4.61 5.19 -1.53
N GLY A 191 -4.10 5.38 -2.72
CA GLY A 191 -2.77 5.90 -2.98
C GLY A 191 -2.81 7.32 -3.58
N ASN A 192 -1.64 7.89 -3.79
CA ASN A 192 -1.47 9.27 -4.25
C ASN A 192 -2.10 9.57 -5.63
N TRP A 193 -2.41 8.56 -6.41
CA TRP A 193 -3.09 8.70 -7.73
C TRP A 193 -4.54 9.18 -7.64
N VAL A 194 -5.22 9.05 -6.47
CA VAL A 194 -6.63 9.40 -6.32
C VAL A 194 -6.94 10.86 -6.65
N ILE A 195 -6.00 11.77 -6.40
CA ILE A 195 -6.18 13.18 -6.70
C ILE A 195 -6.31 13.40 -8.21
N GLY A 196 -5.45 12.75 -9.01
CA GLY A 196 -5.54 12.78 -10.46
C GLY A 196 -6.80 12.10 -10.99
N GLU A 197 -7.18 10.95 -10.41
CA GLU A 197 -8.41 10.25 -10.80
C GLU A 197 -9.68 11.07 -10.56
N MET A 198 -9.69 11.92 -9.53
CA MET A 198 -10.82 12.72 -9.11
C MET A 198 -10.64 14.22 -9.38
N GLU A 199 -9.70 14.61 -10.25
CA GLU A 199 -9.42 16.01 -10.57
C GLU A 199 -10.66 16.77 -11.01
N ASP A 200 -11.38 16.24 -12.00
CA ASP A 200 -12.58 16.82 -12.59
C ASP A 200 -13.88 16.52 -11.83
N ALA A 201 -13.81 15.76 -10.75
CA ALA A 201 -14.99 15.38 -9.98
C ALA A 201 -15.52 16.56 -9.16
N PRO A 202 -16.85 16.73 -9.03
CA PRO A 202 -17.41 17.73 -8.13
C PRO A 202 -16.99 17.45 -6.70
N LYS A 203 -16.79 18.50 -5.92
CA LYS A 203 -16.37 18.43 -4.52
C LYS A 203 -17.30 19.28 -3.68
N ALA A 204 -17.51 18.90 -2.43
CA ALA A 204 -18.22 19.71 -1.44
C ALA A 204 -17.54 21.08 -1.27
N ASP A 205 -18.31 22.08 -0.86
CA ASP A 205 -17.78 23.41 -0.57
C ASP A 205 -16.67 23.32 0.51
N GLY A 206 -15.55 24.00 0.28
CA GLY A 206 -14.42 23.96 1.20
C GLY A 206 -13.65 22.63 1.26
N PHE A 207 -13.85 21.75 0.28
CA PHE A 207 -13.11 20.48 0.21
C PHE A 207 -11.61 20.74 0.04
N GLU A 208 -10.84 20.13 0.92
CA GLU A 208 -9.37 20.06 0.85
C GLU A 208 -8.92 18.61 1.06
N TRP A 209 -7.94 18.17 0.26
CA TRP A 209 -7.39 16.84 0.43
C TRP A 209 -6.61 16.75 1.75
N GLY A 210 -6.96 15.76 2.56
CA GLY A 210 -6.19 15.29 3.70
C GLY A 210 -5.71 13.86 3.47
N PHE A 211 -4.59 13.51 4.07
CA PHE A 211 -3.99 12.18 4.00
C PHE A 211 -3.36 11.82 5.34
N THR A 212 -3.51 10.59 5.78
CA THR A 212 -2.93 10.10 7.03
C THR A 212 -2.58 8.62 6.94
N ALA A 213 -1.56 8.20 7.68
CA ALA A 213 -1.28 6.78 7.92
C ALA A 213 -2.40 6.14 8.74
N LEU A 214 -2.43 4.81 8.81
CA LEU A 214 -3.38 4.08 9.65
C LEU A 214 -3.29 4.53 11.10
N PRO A 215 -4.41 4.50 11.84
CA PRO A 215 -4.39 4.73 13.27
C PRO A 215 -3.66 3.60 14.00
N ALA A 216 -2.82 3.93 14.97
CA ALA A 216 -2.16 2.93 15.80
C ALA A 216 -3.16 2.07 16.58
N VAL A 217 -2.81 0.83 16.84
CA VAL A 217 -3.64 -0.11 17.62
C VAL A 217 -3.81 0.33 19.07
N LYS A 218 -2.87 1.10 19.59
CA LYS A 218 -2.88 1.65 20.96
C LYS A 218 -2.18 2.99 21.02
N GLU A 219 -2.49 3.78 22.03
CA GLU A 219 -1.84 5.06 22.27
C GLU A 219 -0.30 4.91 22.35
N GLY A 220 0.40 5.78 21.61
CA GLY A 220 1.87 5.74 21.49
C GLY A 220 2.41 4.53 20.71
N GLY A 221 1.53 3.74 20.09
CA GLY A 221 1.90 2.65 19.20
C GLY A 221 2.40 3.15 17.83
N GLU A 222 3.00 2.23 17.09
CA GLU A 222 3.43 2.47 15.72
C GLU A 222 2.22 2.69 14.81
N ARG A 223 2.35 3.59 13.86
CA ARG A 223 1.40 3.81 12.77
C ARG A 223 2.06 3.38 11.47
N ALA A 224 1.35 2.66 10.64
CA ALA A 224 1.90 2.12 9.42
C ALA A 224 1.21 2.69 8.17
N SER A 225 1.96 2.67 7.08
CA SER A 225 1.46 2.97 5.74
C SER A 225 1.97 1.88 4.80
N TYR A 226 1.08 1.21 4.10
CA TYR A 226 1.52 0.37 3.00
C TYR A 226 2.17 1.26 1.95
N THR A 227 3.41 0.93 1.61
CA THR A 227 4.22 1.71 0.68
C THR A 227 4.53 0.83 -0.50
N PHE A 228 3.81 1.05 -1.58
CA PHE A 228 4.10 0.34 -2.79
C PHE A 228 5.24 1.02 -3.55
N PHE A 229 6.03 0.25 -4.29
CA PHE A 229 7.04 0.80 -5.16
C PHE A 229 7.11 0.06 -6.50
N GLU A 230 7.34 0.81 -7.54
CA GLU A 230 7.62 0.27 -8.86
C GLU A 230 9.11 -0.10 -8.96
N GLN A 231 9.38 -1.17 -9.69
CA GLN A 231 10.72 -1.71 -9.81
C GLN A 231 11.27 -1.50 -11.22
N ILE A 232 12.58 -1.37 -11.31
CA ILE A 232 13.32 -1.51 -12.56
C ILE A 232 14.10 -2.81 -12.54
N TRP A 233 14.09 -3.50 -13.64
CA TRP A 233 14.75 -4.80 -13.79
C TRP A 233 15.29 -5.00 -15.21
N MET A 234 16.16 -5.99 -15.38
CA MET A 234 16.77 -6.33 -16.66
C MET A 234 16.58 -7.84 -16.94
N PRO A 235 16.08 -8.23 -18.13
CA PRO A 235 15.98 -9.63 -18.50
C PRO A 235 17.36 -10.25 -18.70
N ALA A 236 17.53 -11.53 -18.31
CA ALA A 236 18.80 -12.25 -18.42
C ALA A 236 19.35 -12.30 -19.86
N GLU A 237 18.47 -12.26 -20.87
CA GLU A 237 18.83 -12.25 -22.28
C GLU A 237 19.28 -10.88 -22.82
N ALA A 238 19.35 -9.84 -21.99
CA ALA A 238 19.86 -8.53 -22.39
C ALA A 238 21.31 -8.65 -22.87
N LYS A 239 21.61 -8.14 -24.09
CA LYS A 239 22.91 -8.29 -24.72
C LYS A 239 23.96 -7.35 -24.16
N GLU A 240 23.56 -6.16 -23.79
CA GLU A 240 24.43 -5.08 -23.28
C GLU A 240 24.16 -4.88 -21.80
N GLN A 241 24.46 -5.89 -20.97
CA GLN A 241 24.14 -5.86 -19.56
C GLN A 241 24.91 -4.77 -18.80
N ASP A 242 26.20 -4.60 -19.09
CA ASP A 242 27.04 -3.59 -18.45
C ASP A 242 26.49 -2.17 -18.72
N LEU A 243 26.15 -1.87 -19.98
CA LEU A 243 25.54 -0.59 -20.34
C LEU A 243 24.16 -0.41 -19.69
N GLY A 244 23.40 -1.50 -19.57
CA GLY A 244 22.12 -1.51 -18.88
C GLY A 244 22.26 -1.17 -17.39
N LYS A 245 23.28 -1.71 -16.72
CA LYS A 245 23.61 -1.41 -15.33
C LYS A 245 24.06 0.05 -15.14
N GLU A 246 24.91 0.55 -16.04
CA GLU A 246 25.30 1.97 -16.05
C GLU A 246 24.09 2.90 -16.23
N PHE A 247 23.15 2.53 -17.09
CA PHE A 247 21.90 3.29 -17.28
C PHE A 247 21.02 3.23 -16.03
N ILE A 248 20.88 2.07 -15.38
CA ILE A 248 20.15 1.96 -14.11
C ILE A 248 20.79 2.84 -13.05
N ALA A 249 22.13 2.81 -12.91
CA ALA A 249 22.84 3.68 -11.97
C ALA A 249 22.58 5.19 -12.25
N TYR A 250 22.55 5.60 -13.52
CA TYR A 250 22.22 6.98 -13.90
C TYR A 250 20.80 7.38 -13.50
N LEU A 251 19.84 6.45 -13.54
CA LEU A 251 18.45 6.74 -13.15
C LEU A 251 18.31 7.14 -11.67
N TYR A 252 19.31 6.86 -10.84
CA TYR A 252 19.37 7.30 -9.44
C TYR A 252 20.06 8.65 -9.24
N SER A 253 20.49 9.32 -10.33
CA SER A 253 21.07 10.66 -10.21
C SER A 253 20.03 11.74 -9.87
N ASP A 254 20.48 12.81 -9.23
CA ASP A 254 19.62 13.98 -8.95
C ASP A 254 19.02 14.57 -10.23
N GLU A 255 19.78 14.53 -11.34
CA GLU A 255 19.30 14.97 -12.65
C GLU A 255 18.10 14.12 -13.12
N ALA A 256 18.23 12.80 -13.06
CA ALA A 256 17.15 11.90 -13.46
C ALA A 256 15.95 12.00 -12.52
N ALA A 257 16.18 12.02 -11.19
CA ALA A 257 15.14 12.18 -10.18
C ALA A 257 14.32 13.45 -10.41
N LYS A 258 15.00 14.57 -10.70
CA LYS A 258 14.34 15.83 -11.02
C LYS A 258 13.51 15.74 -12.30
N ILE A 259 14.00 15.08 -13.34
CA ILE A 259 13.23 14.87 -14.59
C ILE A 259 11.98 14.04 -14.32
N PHE A 260 12.09 12.96 -13.56
CA PHE A 260 10.94 12.12 -13.20
C PHE A 260 9.88 12.89 -12.42
N PHE A 261 10.30 13.66 -11.44
CA PHE A 261 9.38 14.48 -10.65
C PHE A 261 8.74 15.60 -11.51
N ASP A 262 9.55 16.41 -12.20
CA ASP A 262 9.06 17.57 -12.95
C ASP A 262 8.13 17.18 -14.13
N LYS A 263 8.31 15.97 -14.71
CA LYS A 263 7.58 15.53 -15.89
C LYS A 263 6.50 14.50 -15.62
N GLY A 264 6.67 13.71 -14.57
CA GLY A 264 5.78 12.60 -14.26
C GLY A 264 5.20 12.63 -12.86
N GLY A 265 5.61 13.57 -12.00
CA GLY A 265 5.21 13.59 -10.59
C GLY A 265 5.71 12.36 -9.80
N ALA A 266 6.66 11.61 -10.37
CA ALA A 266 7.14 10.37 -9.80
C ALA A 266 8.26 10.64 -8.78
N VAL A 267 8.14 10.05 -7.60
CA VAL A 267 9.05 10.22 -6.47
C VAL A 267 9.90 8.97 -6.32
N GLN A 268 11.23 9.15 -6.35
CA GLN A 268 12.18 8.06 -6.14
C GLN A 268 12.50 7.88 -4.66
N PRO A 269 12.72 6.64 -4.19
CA PRO A 269 13.12 6.39 -2.80
C PRO A 269 14.62 6.66 -2.59
N ILE A 270 15.02 7.92 -2.74
CA ILE A 270 16.42 8.38 -2.59
C ILE A 270 16.53 9.52 -1.61
N GLU A 271 17.70 9.63 -0.97
CA GLU A 271 18.02 10.77 -0.11
C GLU A 271 17.96 12.09 -0.89
N GLY A 272 17.49 13.14 -0.23
CA GLY A 272 17.35 14.47 -0.84
C GLY A 272 16.11 14.65 -1.74
N MET A 273 15.35 13.58 -2.01
CA MET A 273 14.15 13.68 -2.86
C MET A 273 13.08 14.61 -2.26
N SER A 274 12.92 14.63 -0.94
CA SER A 274 11.97 15.50 -0.24
C SER A 274 12.18 16.98 -0.55
N ASP A 275 13.43 17.40 -0.75
CA ASP A 275 13.78 18.79 -1.09
C ASP A 275 13.37 19.15 -2.53
N MET A 276 13.19 18.17 -3.39
CA MET A 276 12.77 18.33 -4.79
C MET A 276 11.25 18.43 -4.95
N ILE A 277 10.48 17.96 -3.97
CA ILE A 277 9.02 17.98 -3.99
C ILE A 277 8.53 19.42 -3.80
N THR A 278 7.86 19.98 -4.79
CA THR A 278 7.41 21.37 -4.78
C THR A 278 5.90 21.53 -4.65
N ASP A 279 5.11 20.53 -5.03
CA ASP A 279 3.66 20.61 -4.91
C ASP A 279 3.16 20.15 -3.53
N ASP A 280 2.13 20.83 -3.04
CA ASP A 280 1.64 20.64 -1.68
C ASP A 280 0.94 19.29 -1.47
N ASN A 281 0.33 18.72 -2.50
CA ASN A 281 -0.31 17.41 -2.41
C ASN A 281 0.73 16.29 -2.25
N THR A 282 1.79 16.33 -3.06
CA THR A 282 2.87 15.35 -2.95
C THR A 282 3.56 15.49 -1.58
N LYS A 283 3.81 16.72 -1.10
CA LYS A 283 4.30 16.93 0.27
C LYS A 283 3.39 16.31 1.32
N LEU A 284 2.07 16.46 1.18
CA LEU A 284 1.10 15.91 2.11
C LEU A 284 1.28 14.39 2.26
N TYR A 285 1.44 13.66 1.15
CA TYR A 285 1.59 12.19 1.20
C TYR A 285 2.86 11.75 1.90
N TYR A 286 3.97 12.33 1.53
CA TYR A 286 5.28 11.92 2.06
C TYR A 286 5.54 12.42 3.47
N SER A 287 4.82 13.46 3.95
CA SER A 287 4.92 13.98 5.31
C SER A 287 4.51 12.98 6.41
N ILE A 288 3.78 11.93 6.08
CA ILE A 288 3.44 10.89 7.08
C ILE A 288 4.67 10.21 7.65
N TYR A 289 5.73 10.05 6.86
CA TYR A 289 7.00 9.47 7.32
C TYR A 289 7.75 10.42 8.25
N ASP A 290 7.64 11.74 8.01
CA ASP A 290 8.21 12.77 8.91
C ASP A 290 7.52 12.78 10.28
N THR A 291 6.25 12.35 10.33
CA THR A 291 5.48 12.23 11.57
C THR A 291 5.56 10.84 12.21
N GLY A 292 6.46 9.98 11.72
CA GLY A 292 6.80 8.69 12.31
C GLY A 292 5.99 7.50 11.82
N ALA A 293 5.30 7.62 10.68
CA ALA A 293 4.70 6.45 10.07
C ALA A 293 5.78 5.50 9.50
N VAL A 294 5.57 4.19 9.68
CA VAL A 294 6.46 3.14 9.17
C VAL A 294 5.99 2.70 7.79
N ALA A 295 6.94 2.61 6.85
CA ALA A 295 6.67 2.06 5.53
C ALA A 295 6.58 0.53 5.60
N VAL A 296 5.45 -0.03 5.17
CA VAL A 296 5.25 -1.48 5.03
C VAL A 296 5.24 -1.81 3.55
N MET A 297 6.21 -2.59 3.10
CA MET A 297 6.42 -2.90 1.67
C MET A 297 6.20 -4.37 1.34
N ASP A 298 6.06 -5.21 2.36
CA ASP A 298 5.84 -6.65 2.17
C ASP A 298 4.38 -6.97 1.84
N ALA A 299 4.20 -8.05 1.09
CA ALA A 299 2.91 -8.58 0.67
C ALA A 299 2.88 -10.10 0.82
N PHE A 300 1.70 -10.71 0.67
CA PHE A 300 1.56 -12.17 0.67
C PHE A 300 2.49 -12.83 -0.33
N ALA A 301 3.17 -13.88 0.10
CA ALA A 301 4.07 -14.67 -0.73
C ALA A 301 3.33 -15.25 -1.93
N ALA A 302 4.01 -15.20 -3.08
CA ALA A 302 3.50 -15.80 -4.30
C ALA A 302 3.43 -17.33 -4.18
N THR A 303 2.36 -17.90 -4.71
CA THR A 303 2.13 -19.35 -4.74
C THR A 303 2.01 -19.85 -6.17
N GLU A 304 2.09 -21.18 -6.35
CA GLU A 304 1.57 -21.76 -7.59
C GLU A 304 0.08 -21.43 -7.73
N PRO A 305 -0.42 -21.15 -8.95
CA PRO A 305 -1.82 -20.84 -9.16
C PRO A 305 -2.73 -21.97 -8.68
N ILE A 306 -3.74 -21.61 -7.87
CA ILE A 306 -4.77 -22.54 -7.40
C ILE A 306 -6.07 -22.17 -8.12
N GLU A 307 -6.68 -23.12 -8.82
CA GLU A 307 -7.91 -22.87 -9.59
C GLU A 307 -9.03 -22.30 -8.70
N GLY A 308 -9.52 -21.12 -9.08
CA GLY A 308 -10.63 -20.46 -8.38
C GLY A 308 -10.27 -19.82 -7.03
N LEU A 309 -8.98 -19.77 -6.66
CA LEU A 309 -8.53 -19.23 -5.40
C LEU A 309 -7.45 -18.17 -5.61
N THR A 310 -7.64 -17.01 -5.00
CA THR A 310 -6.67 -15.90 -4.96
C THR A 310 -6.62 -15.28 -3.57
N THR A 311 -5.55 -14.58 -3.24
CA THR A 311 -5.46 -13.80 -2.00
C THR A 311 -6.60 -12.78 -1.92
N ARG A 312 -6.95 -12.12 -3.02
CA ARG A 312 -8.08 -11.19 -3.09
C ARG A 312 -9.40 -11.87 -2.73
N SER A 313 -9.71 -13.02 -3.33
CA SER A 313 -10.96 -13.74 -3.06
C SER A 313 -11.06 -14.28 -1.64
N THR A 314 -9.93 -14.51 -0.98
CA THR A 314 -9.85 -15.01 0.39
C THR A 314 -9.90 -13.90 1.44
N PHE A 315 -9.05 -12.89 1.29
CA PHE A 315 -8.86 -11.87 2.33
C PHE A 315 -9.71 -10.61 2.11
N PHE A 316 -9.91 -10.17 0.86
CA PHE A 316 -10.44 -8.83 0.58
C PHE A 316 -11.89 -8.85 0.07
N ASP A 317 -12.24 -9.66 -0.92
CA ASP A 317 -13.60 -9.68 -1.47
C ASP A 317 -14.69 -9.99 -0.42
N PRO A 318 -14.45 -10.84 0.61
CA PRO A 318 -15.43 -11.09 1.65
C PRO A 318 -15.80 -9.86 2.50
N VAL A 319 -15.00 -8.80 2.49
CA VAL A 319 -15.31 -7.55 3.21
C VAL A 319 -16.63 -6.95 2.72
N ASN A 320 -16.95 -7.05 1.43
CA ASN A 320 -18.28 -6.66 0.91
C ASN A 320 -19.41 -7.38 1.67
N SER A 321 -19.24 -8.66 1.94
CA SER A 321 -20.23 -9.48 2.65
C SER A 321 -20.30 -9.15 4.15
N LEU A 322 -19.19 -8.71 4.76
CA LEU A 322 -19.20 -8.19 6.13
C LEU A 322 -20.01 -6.87 6.21
N VAL A 323 -19.84 -5.97 5.23
CA VAL A 323 -20.58 -4.69 5.18
C VAL A 323 -22.07 -4.90 4.95
N THR A 324 -22.46 -5.85 4.09
CA THR A 324 -23.87 -6.19 3.83
C THR A 324 -24.49 -7.05 4.92
N GLY A 325 -23.69 -7.72 5.74
CA GLY A 325 -24.14 -8.68 6.75
C GLY A 325 -24.42 -10.09 6.20
N ASP A 326 -24.00 -10.37 4.98
CA ASP A 326 -24.16 -11.71 4.34
C ASP A 326 -23.16 -12.73 4.89
N LYS A 327 -22.06 -12.26 5.49
CA LYS A 327 -21.07 -13.05 6.24
C LYS A 327 -20.85 -12.45 7.62
N THR A 328 -20.60 -13.34 8.58
CA THR A 328 -20.07 -12.97 9.88
C THR A 328 -18.54 -12.87 9.82
N GLU A 329 -17.96 -12.22 10.79
CA GLU A 329 -16.50 -12.21 10.98
C GLU A 329 -15.95 -13.65 11.09
N GLN A 330 -16.63 -14.54 11.82
CA GLN A 330 -16.22 -15.93 11.98
C GLN A 330 -16.22 -16.69 10.64
N ASP A 331 -17.24 -16.48 9.78
CA ASP A 331 -17.28 -17.06 8.43
C ASP A 331 -16.08 -16.63 7.59
N TRP A 332 -15.65 -15.38 7.72
CA TRP A 332 -14.49 -14.84 7.03
C TRP A 332 -13.18 -15.44 7.57
N ILE A 333 -13.01 -15.51 8.89
CA ILE A 333 -11.85 -16.13 9.53
C ILE A 333 -11.73 -17.62 9.16
N ASP A 334 -12.83 -18.36 9.18
CA ASP A 334 -12.83 -19.77 8.82
C ASP A 334 -12.46 -19.98 7.35
N GLN A 335 -12.92 -19.09 6.45
CA GLN A 335 -12.50 -19.08 5.05
C GLN A 335 -11.00 -18.84 4.93
N ILE A 336 -10.46 -17.79 5.59
CA ILE A 336 -9.03 -17.46 5.58
C ILE A 336 -8.19 -18.65 6.02
N LYS A 337 -8.55 -19.31 7.13
CA LYS A 337 -7.82 -20.49 7.64
C LYS A 337 -7.81 -21.63 6.63
N ALA A 338 -8.98 -21.94 6.04
CA ALA A 338 -9.11 -23.02 5.08
C ALA A 338 -8.34 -22.76 3.78
N ASP A 339 -8.33 -21.53 3.32
CA ASP A 339 -7.67 -21.14 2.07
C ASP A 339 -6.16 -20.94 2.27
N SER A 340 -5.74 -20.38 3.42
CA SER A 340 -4.33 -20.23 3.78
C SER A 340 -3.59 -21.56 3.84
N ALA A 341 -4.23 -22.63 4.31
CA ALA A 341 -3.63 -23.97 4.27
C ALA A 341 -3.28 -24.41 2.84
N LYS A 342 -4.13 -24.08 1.86
CA LYS A 342 -3.87 -24.37 0.45
C LYS A 342 -2.77 -23.49 -0.13
N PHE A 343 -2.74 -22.19 0.25
CA PHE A 343 -1.67 -21.30 -0.16
C PHE A 343 -0.32 -21.75 0.41
N HIS A 344 -0.29 -22.16 1.67
CA HIS A 344 0.92 -22.69 2.30
C HIS A 344 1.47 -23.93 1.58
N GLU A 345 0.60 -24.88 1.22
CA GLU A 345 0.97 -26.06 0.42
C GLU A 345 1.48 -25.69 -1.00
N ALA A 346 1.00 -24.57 -1.53
CA ALA A 346 1.36 -24.08 -2.88
C ALA A 346 2.55 -23.11 -2.88
N LEU A 347 3.16 -22.80 -1.73
CA LEU A 347 4.39 -22.02 -1.66
C LEU A 347 5.52 -22.71 -2.41
N LYS A 348 6.38 -21.94 -3.04
CA LYS A 348 7.50 -22.42 -3.86
C LYS A 348 8.80 -22.45 -3.10
#